data_8191944481f436224e727db846819073
#
_entry.id   8191944481f436224e727db846819073
#
_cell.length_a   1.000
_cell.length_b   1.000
_cell.length_c   1.000
_cell.angle_alpha   90.00
_cell.angle_beta   90.00
_cell.angle_gamma   90.00
#
_symmetry.space_group_name_H-M   'P 1'
#
loop_
_entity.id
_entity.type
_entity.pdbx_description
1 polymer ?
#
loop_
_entity_poly.entity_id
_entity_poly.type
_entity_poly.pdbx_seq_one_letter_code
_entity_poly.pdbx_strand_id
1 'polypeptide(L)'
;KKNRHEPVTIHVSSHAGKNDPPYYRWTYKEDWEVQSTFYANVREEKGKLIWHNPNTSENTYHCWVRDSSKVLLLGTTEKLAENRLVAHKLFEIPVSDERLSVLYHVEVSQMQIRKEAYDYFKILQDEIERTGSIFSPIMSAGDNGNIFNVSDPDELVIGYVEVATVSR
;
A
#
# COMPACT_ATOMS: atom_id res chain seq x y z
N LYS A 1 -18.78 19.20 16.26
CA LYS A 1 -17.37 19.12 16.74
C LYS A 1 -16.90 17.71 16.47
N LYS A 2 -16.08 17.50 15.41
CA LYS A 2 -15.38 16.23 15.20
C LYS A 2 -14.44 15.99 16.40
N ASN A 3 -14.52 14.81 16.99
CA ASN A 3 -13.58 14.39 18.03
C ASN A 3 -12.17 14.41 17.42
N ARG A 4 -11.27 15.22 17.96
CA ARG A 4 -9.87 15.36 17.51
C ARG A 4 -9.01 14.11 17.81
N HIS A 5 -9.60 13.01 18.22
CA HIS A 5 -8.92 11.79 18.62
C HIS A 5 -9.26 10.56 17.76
N GLU A 6 -10.11 10.74 16.73
CA GLU A 6 -10.45 9.63 15.84
C GLU A 6 -9.45 9.55 14.67
N PRO A 7 -8.96 8.37 14.34
CA PRO A 7 -8.06 8.18 13.22
C PRO A 7 -8.74 8.53 11.89
N VAL A 8 -7.97 8.91 10.90
CA VAL A 8 -8.44 9.04 9.53
C VAL A 8 -8.46 7.66 8.91
N THR A 9 -9.66 7.20 8.51
CA THR A 9 -9.82 5.89 7.89
C THR A 9 -10.06 6.03 6.39
N ILE A 10 -9.29 5.30 5.61
CA ILE A 10 -9.44 5.24 4.16
C ILE A 10 -10.34 4.07 3.81
N HIS A 11 -11.43 4.37 3.11
CA HIS A 11 -12.41 3.40 2.66
C HIS A 11 -12.50 3.41 1.15
N VAL A 12 -12.83 2.25 0.58
CA VAL A 12 -13.15 2.09 -0.84
C VAL A 12 -14.59 1.59 -0.98
N SER A 13 -15.28 2.10 -2.00
CA SER A 13 -16.54 1.55 -2.46
C SER A 13 -16.40 1.19 -3.92
N SER A 14 -16.84 0.00 -4.29
CA SER A 14 -16.71 -0.53 -5.65
C SER A 14 -17.96 -1.28 -6.04
N HIS A 15 -18.27 -1.28 -7.33
CA HIS A 15 -19.36 -2.04 -7.90
C HIS A 15 -18.86 -2.71 -9.18
N ALA A 16 -19.04 -4.00 -9.29
CA ALA A 16 -18.70 -4.78 -10.47
C ALA A 16 -19.90 -5.53 -11.04
N GLY A 17 -19.82 -5.97 -12.27
CA GLY A 17 -20.85 -6.75 -12.92
C GLY A 17 -21.06 -8.10 -12.21
N LYS A 18 -22.25 -8.67 -12.40
CA LYS A 18 -22.63 -9.96 -11.78
C LYS A 18 -21.68 -11.10 -12.19
N ASN A 19 -21.10 -11.03 -13.38
CA ASN A 19 -20.21 -12.06 -13.93
C ASN A 19 -18.73 -11.74 -13.73
N ASP A 20 -18.41 -10.60 -13.14
CA ASP A 20 -17.01 -10.22 -12.86
C ASP A 20 -16.49 -10.95 -11.62
N PRO A 21 -15.19 -11.26 -11.55
CA PRO A 21 -14.59 -11.89 -10.38
C PRO A 21 -14.90 -11.11 -9.10
N PRO A 22 -15.32 -11.76 -8.03
CA PRO A 22 -15.69 -11.10 -6.77
C PRO A 22 -14.49 -10.87 -5.84
N TYR A 23 -13.26 -10.89 -6.35
CA TYR A 23 -12.04 -10.83 -5.58
C TYR A 23 -11.26 -9.58 -5.93
N TYR A 24 -10.74 -8.90 -4.91
CA TYR A 24 -10.08 -7.62 -5.04
C TYR A 24 -8.76 -7.61 -4.29
N ARG A 25 -7.79 -6.96 -4.89
CA ARG A 25 -6.53 -6.58 -4.27
C ARG A 25 -6.33 -5.09 -4.42
N TRP A 26 -5.88 -4.44 -3.35
CA TRP A 26 -5.52 -3.03 -3.40
C TRP A 26 -4.06 -2.82 -3.09
N THR A 27 -3.52 -1.81 -3.72
CA THR A 27 -2.24 -1.20 -3.39
C THR A 27 -2.45 0.29 -3.27
N TYR A 28 -1.59 0.98 -2.53
CA TYR A 28 -1.64 2.43 -2.49
C TYR A 28 -0.24 3.03 -2.53
N LYS A 29 -0.18 4.26 -3.02
CA LYS A 29 0.98 5.15 -2.92
C LYS A 29 0.55 6.36 -2.13
N GLU A 30 1.41 6.83 -1.27
CA GLU A 30 1.13 8.01 -0.45
C GLU A 30 2.27 9.02 -0.56
N ASP A 31 1.89 10.28 -0.55
CA ASP A 31 2.79 11.43 -0.52
C ASP A 31 2.32 12.37 0.57
N TRP A 32 3.21 12.85 1.41
CA TRP A 32 2.86 13.84 2.41
C TRP A 32 3.93 14.89 2.58
N GLU A 33 3.48 16.07 2.97
CA GLU A 33 4.35 17.19 3.27
C GLU A 33 4.72 17.19 4.74
N VAL A 34 6.01 17.32 5.00
CA VAL A 34 6.58 17.50 6.33
C VAL A 34 7.20 18.89 6.40
N GLN A 35 6.90 19.63 7.46
CA GLN A 35 7.55 20.88 7.75
C GLN A 35 8.57 20.71 8.87
N SER A 36 9.75 21.28 8.65
CA SER A 36 10.77 21.37 9.69
C SER A 36 10.27 22.20 10.87
N THR A 37 10.65 21.83 12.09
CA THR A 37 10.33 22.61 13.28
C THR A 37 10.93 24.01 13.25
N PHE A 38 12.08 24.17 12.59
CA PHE A 38 12.78 25.43 12.47
C PHE A 38 13.01 25.77 11.00
N TYR A 39 12.76 27.02 10.70
CA TYR A 39 13.12 27.59 9.41
C TYR A 39 14.62 27.90 9.38
N ALA A 40 15.36 27.20 8.53
CA ALA A 40 16.78 27.43 8.35
C ALA A 40 17.05 28.07 6.97
N ASN A 41 17.59 29.27 6.98
CA ASN A 41 18.05 29.98 5.79
C ASN A 41 19.58 30.03 5.67
N VAL A 42 20.26 29.25 6.49
CA VAL A 42 21.73 29.18 6.54
C VAL A 42 22.14 27.72 6.59
N ARG A 43 23.09 27.33 5.76
CA ARG A 43 23.77 26.03 5.82
C ARG A 43 25.28 26.22 6.07
N GLU A 44 25.90 25.24 6.67
CA GLU A 44 27.35 25.16 6.77
C GLU A 44 27.86 24.38 5.57
N GLU A 45 28.87 24.99 4.85
CA GLU A 45 29.58 24.35 3.77
C GLU A 45 31.08 24.66 3.88
N LYS A 46 31.86 23.60 4.06
CA LYS A 46 33.33 23.69 4.23
C LYS A 46 33.79 24.68 5.31
N GLY A 47 33.11 24.68 6.46
CA GLY A 47 33.41 25.56 7.58
C GLY A 47 32.91 26.99 7.44
N LYS A 48 32.12 27.30 6.41
CA LYS A 48 31.52 28.63 6.20
C LYS A 48 30.02 28.58 6.25
N LEU A 49 29.39 29.58 6.85
CA LEU A 49 27.96 29.77 6.82
C LEU A 49 27.53 30.42 5.51
N ILE A 50 26.70 29.73 4.73
CA ILE A 50 26.18 30.21 3.47
C ILE A 50 24.68 30.46 3.63
N TRP A 51 24.26 31.67 3.32
CA TRP A 51 22.84 32.03 3.26
C TRP A 51 22.22 31.49 1.97
N HIS A 52 21.09 30.83 2.07
CA HIS A 52 20.36 30.39 0.91
C HIS A 52 18.99 31.08 0.80
N ASN A 53 18.53 31.24 -0.43
CA ASN A 53 17.24 31.85 -0.69
C ASN A 53 16.12 30.83 -0.33
N PRO A 54 15.20 31.18 0.57
CA PRO A 54 14.11 30.29 0.98
C PRO A 54 13.14 29.93 -0.17
N ASN A 55 13.17 30.68 -1.26
CA ASN A 55 12.29 30.45 -2.41
C ASN A 55 12.93 29.60 -3.52
N THR A 56 14.05 28.94 -3.23
CA THR A 56 14.73 28.04 -4.16
C THR A 56 14.56 26.58 -3.75
N SER A 57 15.03 25.66 -4.61
CA SER A 57 15.11 24.23 -4.32
C SER A 57 15.99 23.86 -3.10
N GLU A 58 16.72 24.82 -2.55
CA GLU A 58 17.52 24.68 -1.34
C GLU A 58 16.68 24.83 -0.05
N ASN A 59 15.40 25.17 -0.16
CA ASN A 59 14.51 25.28 0.99
C ASN A 59 14.25 23.90 1.60
N THR A 60 14.75 23.67 2.80
CA THR A 60 14.56 22.44 3.57
C THR A 60 13.43 22.54 4.59
N TYR A 61 12.66 23.63 4.59
CA TYR A 61 11.52 23.82 5.50
C TYR A 61 10.32 22.97 5.10
N HIS A 62 10.07 22.83 3.80
CA HIS A 62 9.06 21.97 3.22
C HIS A 62 9.71 20.77 2.57
N CYS A 63 9.41 19.58 3.06
CA CYS A 63 9.92 18.34 2.51
C CYS A 63 8.74 17.44 2.13
N TRP A 64 8.91 16.68 1.05
CA TRP A 64 7.94 15.68 0.63
C TRP A 64 8.49 14.29 0.88
N VAL A 65 7.67 13.46 1.48
CA VAL A 65 7.98 12.04 1.70
C VAL A 65 7.01 11.22 0.85
N ARG A 66 7.53 10.15 0.26
CA ARG A 66 6.75 9.20 -0.54
C ARG A 66 6.93 7.80 0.01
N ASP A 67 5.83 7.07 0.13
CA ASP A 67 5.84 5.66 0.49
C ASP A 67 4.76 4.90 -0.31
N SER A 68 4.73 3.58 -0.16
CA SER A 68 3.76 2.70 -0.80
C SER A 68 3.33 1.58 0.14
N SER A 69 2.19 0.96 -0.15
CA SER A 69 1.67 -0.14 0.64
C SER A 69 2.68 -1.27 0.79
N LYS A 70 2.94 -1.68 2.03
CA LYS A 70 3.82 -2.79 2.42
C LYS A 70 3.02 -4.00 2.89
N VAL A 71 1.70 -3.87 2.92
CA VAL A 71 0.78 -4.91 3.37
C VAL A 71 -0.09 -5.39 2.22
N LEU A 72 -0.49 -6.63 2.28
CA LEU A 72 -1.46 -7.20 1.35
C LEU A 72 -2.87 -6.76 1.77
N LEU A 73 -3.53 -5.99 0.91
CA LEU A 73 -4.91 -5.56 1.11
C LEU A 73 -5.80 -6.37 0.18
N LEU A 74 -6.57 -7.27 0.75
CA LEU A 74 -7.43 -8.20 0.03
C LEU A 74 -8.88 -8.06 0.48
N GLY A 75 -9.81 -8.30 -0.44
CA GLY A 75 -11.23 -8.34 -0.13
C GLY A 75 -12.01 -9.16 -1.12
N THR A 76 -13.20 -9.60 -0.72
CA THR A 76 -14.09 -10.38 -1.57
C THR A 76 -15.53 -10.02 -1.34
N THR A 77 -16.31 -10.10 -2.40
CA THR A 77 -17.78 -10.00 -2.37
C THR A 77 -18.46 -11.35 -2.61
N GLU A 78 -17.70 -12.45 -2.65
CA GLU A 78 -18.21 -13.80 -2.95
C GLU A 78 -19.43 -14.22 -2.11
N LYS A 79 -19.47 -13.78 -0.84
CA LYS A 79 -20.56 -14.10 0.09
C LYS A 79 -21.66 -13.04 0.14
N LEU A 80 -21.56 -12.01 -0.67
CA LEU A 80 -22.54 -10.93 -0.74
C LEU A 80 -23.57 -11.22 -1.84
N ALA A 81 -24.76 -10.68 -1.68
CA ALA A 81 -25.84 -10.83 -2.66
C ALA A 81 -25.52 -10.14 -4.01
N GLU A 82 -24.71 -9.10 -3.95
CA GLU A 82 -24.23 -8.32 -5.11
C GLU A 82 -22.71 -8.21 -5.08
N ASN A 83 -22.10 -8.11 -6.26
CA ASN A 83 -20.67 -7.84 -6.38
C ASN A 83 -20.40 -6.35 -6.13
N ARG A 84 -20.63 -5.94 -4.88
CA ARG A 84 -20.56 -4.56 -4.43
C ARG A 84 -19.89 -4.45 -3.07
N LEU A 85 -18.87 -3.63 -2.99
CA LEU A 85 -18.25 -3.20 -1.74
C LEU A 85 -18.78 -1.82 -1.34
N VAL A 86 -19.15 -1.66 -0.09
CA VAL A 86 -19.61 -0.39 0.45
C VAL A 86 -18.76 -0.04 1.67
N ALA A 87 -18.04 1.09 1.57
CA ALA A 87 -17.19 1.59 2.65
C ALA A 87 -16.24 0.53 3.25
N HIS A 88 -15.66 -0.31 2.38
CA HIS A 88 -14.66 -1.30 2.80
C HIS A 88 -13.41 -0.58 3.32
N LYS A 89 -13.05 -0.84 4.57
CA LYS A 89 -11.89 -0.23 5.21
C LYS A 89 -10.61 -0.81 4.62
N LEU A 90 -9.71 0.05 4.12
CA LEU A 90 -8.39 -0.35 3.67
C LEU A 90 -7.36 -0.23 4.78
N PHE A 91 -7.21 0.96 5.34
CA PHE A 91 -6.29 1.23 6.43
C PHE A 91 -6.71 2.48 7.20
N GLU A 92 -6.03 2.74 8.29
CA GLU A 92 -6.26 3.96 9.08
C GLU A 92 -4.94 4.62 9.46
N ILE A 93 -5.01 5.93 9.61
CA ILE A 93 -3.88 6.78 9.97
C ILE A 93 -4.21 7.40 11.33
N PRO A 94 -3.40 7.15 12.37
CA PRO A 94 -3.57 7.77 13.67
C PRO A 94 -3.52 9.30 13.58
N VAL A 95 -4.28 9.99 14.42
CA VAL A 95 -4.33 11.48 14.42
C VAL A 95 -2.98 12.11 14.70
N SER A 96 -2.14 11.43 15.48
CA SER A 96 -0.79 11.91 15.84
C SER A 96 0.28 11.57 14.79
N ASP A 97 -0.11 10.95 13.68
CA ASP A 97 0.81 10.58 12.61
C ASP A 97 1.28 11.83 11.85
N GLU A 98 2.58 11.93 11.59
CA GLU A 98 3.18 13.07 10.89
C GLU A 98 2.62 13.28 9.49
N ARG A 99 2.13 12.21 8.84
CA ARG A 99 1.50 12.26 7.51
C ARG A 99 0.30 13.21 7.46
N LEU A 100 -0.39 13.44 8.59
CA LEU A 100 -1.55 14.31 8.68
C LEU A 100 -1.21 15.74 9.14
N SER A 101 0.08 16.08 9.27
CA SER A 101 0.50 17.36 9.87
C SER A 101 0.24 18.57 8.96
N VAL A 102 0.45 18.45 7.67
CA VAL A 102 0.33 19.55 6.70
C VAL A 102 -0.55 19.18 5.53
N LEU A 103 -0.06 18.31 4.65
CA LEU A 103 -0.78 17.85 3.47
C LEU A 103 -0.51 16.37 3.26
N TYR A 104 -1.57 15.62 3.02
CA TYR A 104 -1.53 14.19 2.74
C TYR A 104 -2.28 13.89 1.45
N HIS A 105 -1.67 13.12 0.60
CA HIS A 105 -2.23 12.59 -0.63
C HIS A 105 -2.08 11.07 -0.67
N VAL A 106 -3.11 10.37 -1.12
CA VAL A 106 -3.07 8.93 -1.34
C VAL A 106 -3.71 8.58 -2.67
N GLU A 107 -3.01 7.76 -3.45
CA GLU A 107 -3.51 7.13 -4.67
C GLU A 107 -3.73 5.65 -4.40
N VAL A 108 -4.99 5.20 -4.46
CA VAL A 108 -5.36 3.80 -4.26
C VAL A 108 -5.58 3.15 -5.63
N SER A 109 -4.88 2.06 -5.88
CA SER A 109 -5.08 1.22 -7.06
C SER A 109 -5.86 -0.02 -6.67
N GLN A 110 -7.00 -0.26 -7.33
CA GLN A 110 -7.82 -1.45 -7.17
C GLN A 110 -7.61 -2.39 -8.36
N MET A 111 -7.34 -3.63 -8.07
CA MET A 111 -7.26 -4.71 -9.04
C MET A 111 -8.33 -5.74 -8.74
N GLN A 112 -9.09 -6.11 -9.75
CA GLN A 112 -9.97 -7.26 -9.72
C GLN A 112 -9.15 -8.48 -10.16
N ILE A 113 -9.10 -9.50 -9.32
CA ILE A 113 -8.22 -10.65 -9.50
C ILE A 113 -9.04 -11.94 -9.58
N ARG A 114 -8.43 -13.00 -10.10
CA ARG A 114 -9.06 -14.33 -10.14
C ARG A 114 -8.99 -15.00 -8.77
N LYS A 115 -9.82 -16.04 -8.61
CA LYS A 115 -9.86 -16.82 -7.36
C LYS A 115 -8.51 -17.40 -6.98
N GLU A 116 -7.81 -17.97 -7.95
CA GLU A 116 -6.50 -18.60 -7.74
C GLU A 116 -5.47 -17.59 -7.22
N ALA A 117 -5.48 -16.36 -7.78
CA ALA A 117 -4.62 -15.28 -7.30
C ALA A 117 -5.01 -14.84 -5.89
N TYR A 118 -6.30 -14.72 -5.62
CA TYR A 118 -6.81 -14.35 -4.30
C TYR A 118 -6.41 -15.39 -3.24
N ASP A 119 -6.61 -16.67 -3.52
CA ASP A 119 -6.27 -17.76 -2.62
C ASP A 119 -4.75 -17.76 -2.32
N TYR A 120 -3.91 -17.60 -3.34
CA TYR A 120 -2.47 -17.46 -3.18
C TYR A 120 -2.09 -16.28 -2.27
N PHE A 121 -2.60 -15.09 -2.55
CA PHE A 121 -2.29 -13.90 -1.75
C PHE A 121 -2.87 -14.00 -0.34
N LYS A 122 -3.99 -14.69 -0.16
CA LYS A 122 -4.58 -14.92 1.17
C LYS A 122 -3.70 -15.83 2.03
N ILE A 123 -3.18 -16.91 1.47
CA ILE A 123 -2.21 -17.78 2.16
C ILE A 123 -0.97 -16.98 2.55
N LEU A 124 -0.46 -16.16 1.62
CA LEU A 124 0.71 -15.32 1.89
C LEU A 124 0.43 -14.29 2.99
N GLN A 125 -0.76 -13.66 3.00
CA GLN A 125 -1.19 -12.73 4.05
C GLN A 125 -1.22 -13.41 5.42
N ASP A 126 -1.88 -14.57 5.50
CA ASP A 126 -2.00 -15.33 6.74
C ASP A 126 -0.63 -15.79 7.26
N GLU A 127 0.30 -16.12 6.36
CA GLU A 127 1.67 -16.50 6.72
C GLU A 127 2.48 -15.31 7.23
N ILE A 128 2.36 -14.14 6.61
CA ILE A 128 2.98 -12.89 7.08
C ILE A 128 2.46 -12.52 8.48
N GLU A 129 1.15 -12.63 8.68
CA GLU A 129 0.52 -12.33 9.99
C GLU A 129 1.00 -13.29 11.08
N ARG A 130 1.21 -14.58 10.74
CA ARG A 130 1.65 -15.61 11.66
C ARG A 130 3.14 -15.51 12.01
N THR A 131 4.00 -15.21 11.04
CA THR A 131 5.46 -15.31 11.17
C THR A 131 6.18 -13.96 11.15
N GLY A 132 5.51 -12.90 10.71
CA GLY A 132 6.10 -11.59 10.46
C GLY A 132 7.05 -11.55 9.26
N SER A 133 7.06 -12.58 8.41
CA SER A 133 7.98 -12.68 7.26
C SER A 133 7.32 -13.31 6.04
N ILE A 134 7.54 -12.67 4.88
CA ILE A 134 7.16 -13.23 3.58
C ILE A 134 8.10 -14.34 3.11
N PHE A 135 9.25 -14.51 3.76
CA PHE A 135 10.27 -15.52 3.42
C PHE A 135 10.17 -16.78 4.29
N SER A 136 9.15 -16.88 5.14
CA SER A 136 8.88 -18.15 5.80
C SER A 136 8.46 -19.18 4.78
N PRO A 137 8.98 -20.42 4.84
CA PRO A 137 8.58 -21.44 3.89
C PRO A 137 7.08 -21.69 3.99
N ILE A 138 6.38 -21.47 2.89
CA ILE A 138 4.97 -21.82 2.76
C ILE A 138 4.90 -23.33 2.88
N MET A 139 4.28 -23.82 3.94
CA MET A 139 4.37 -25.23 4.35
C MET A 139 3.53 -26.19 3.49
N SER A 140 2.80 -25.71 2.51
CA SER A 140 1.98 -26.55 1.63
C SER A 140 2.60 -26.63 0.24
N ALA A 141 3.03 -27.81 -0.14
CA ALA A 141 3.66 -28.12 -1.44
C ALA A 141 2.77 -27.90 -2.69
N GLY A 142 1.62 -27.24 -2.56
CA GLY A 142 0.69 -26.94 -3.65
C GLY A 142 0.47 -25.46 -3.92
N ASP A 143 0.96 -24.55 -3.04
CA ASP A 143 0.59 -23.15 -3.05
C ASP A 143 1.75 -22.21 -3.44
N ASN A 144 2.70 -22.70 -4.22
CA ASN A 144 3.91 -21.95 -4.60
C ASN A 144 3.65 -20.84 -5.64
N GLY A 145 2.40 -20.72 -6.11
CA GLY A 145 2.04 -19.79 -7.15
C GLY A 145 2.01 -20.40 -8.55
N ASN A 146 2.17 -19.57 -9.58
CA ASN A 146 2.13 -19.99 -10.99
C ASN A 146 3.46 -19.80 -11.72
N ILE A 147 4.57 -19.73 -10.99
CA ILE A 147 5.93 -19.60 -11.51
C ILE A 147 6.68 -20.90 -11.20
N PHE A 148 7.48 -21.36 -12.14
CA PHE A 148 8.34 -22.53 -11.98
C PHE A 148 9.67 -22.34 -12.71
N ASN A 149 10.72 -23.02 -12.23
CA ASN A 149 12.00 -23.04 -12.91
C ASN A 149 11.95 -24.06 -14.05
N VAL A 150 12.22 -23.60 -15.28
CA VAL A 150 12.23 -24.47 -16.48
C VAL A 150 13.48 -25.34 -16.52
N SER A 151 14.59 -24.89 -15.96
CA SER A 151 15.88 -25.60 -15.98
C SER A 151 16.00 -26.64 -14.87
N ASP A 152 15.32 -26.42 -13.76
CA ASP A 152 15.29 -27.34 -12.60
C ASP A 152 13.87 -27.34 -12.00
N PRO A 153 12.99 -28.27 -12.42
CA PRO A 153 11.63 -28.36 -11.94
C PRO A 153 11.48 -28.66 -10.45
N ASP A 154 12.54 -29.19 -9.81
CA ASP A 154 12.55 -29.51 -8.38
C ASP A 154 12.97 -28.32 -7.51
N GLU A 155 13.43 -27.20 -8.14
CA GLU A 155 13.71 -25.97 -7.42
C GLU A 155 12.43 -25.27 -7.01
N LEU A 156 12.29 -25.00 -5.71
CA LEU A 156 11.16 -24.27 -5.17
C LEU A 156 11.19 -22.81 -5.60
N VAL A 157 10.27 -22.42 -6.47
CA VAL A 157 10.05 -21.03 -6.86
C VAL A 157 8.74 -20.54 -6.26
N ILE A 158 8.77 -19.39 -5.57
CA ILE A 158 7.60 -18.78 -4.95
C ILE A 158 7.26 -17.52 -5.71
N GLY A 159 6.03 -17.41 -6.19
CA GLY A 159 5.55 -16.19 -6.85
C GLY A 159 4.26 -16.41 -7.62
N TYR A 160 3.58 -15.30 -7.89
CA TYR A 160 2.36 -15.30 -8.69
C TYR A 160 2.39 -14.13 -9.69
N VAL A 161 2.22 -14.46 -10.96
CA VAL A 161 2.12 -13.47 -12.05
C VAL A 161 0.69 -13.42 -12.55
N GLU A 162 0.12 -12.25 -12.58
CA GLU A 162 -1.21 -12.00 -13.12
C GLU A 162 -1.17 -10.80 -14.07
N VAL A 163 -1.99 -10.85 -15.10
CA VAL A 163 -2.21 -9.74 -16.03
C VAL A 163 -3.61 -9.20 -15.78
N ALA A 164 -3.69 -7.94 -15.47
CA ALA A 164 -4.94 -7.24 -15.22
C ALA A 164 -5.02 -5.94 -16.02
N THR A 165 -6.23 -5.52 -16.35
CA THR A 165 -6.49 -4.19 -16.91
C THR A 165 -6.63 -3.18 -15.78
N VAL A 166 -6.03 -2.01 -15.95
CA VAL A 166 -6.15 -0.89 -15.02
C VAL A 166 -7.04 0.17 -15.66
N SER A 167 -8.13 0.52 -14.99
CA SER A 167 -8.95 1.70 -15.33
C SER A 167 -8.58 2.84 -14.37
N ARG A 168 -8.41 4.03 -14.91
CA ARG A 168 -8.19 5.27 -14.16
C ARG A 168 -9.43 6.12 -14.18
#